data_1c3c7f9f45bc9b13e5cea64db832ef3b
#
_entry.id   1c3c7f9f45bc9b13e5cea64db832ef3b
#
_cell.length_a   1.000
_cell.length_b   1.000
_cell.length_c   1.000
_cell.angle_alpha   90.00
_cell.angle_beta   90.00
_cell.angle_gamma   90.00
#
_symmetry.space_group_name_H-M   'P 1'
#
loop_
_entity.id
_entity.type
_entity.pdbx_description
1 polymer ?
#
loop_
_entity_poly.entity_id
_entity_poly.type
_entity_poly.pdbx_seq_one_letter_code
_entity_poly.pdbx_strand_id
1 'polypeptide(L)'
;PWFGNTIVGTTDTEYFSGTLDRPYANEDDKQYLIRHVKKYFDVEKVKYISSWSGVRALIESSETNSKNISRGHFFKEIDNNFIQISGGKLTGFRIIAKESLENLYDLEFKLNKLEFVDQILQLKNTINDEDVEFCIKHYSVVKPTDYLLRRTRISWFNSNGGFESISNLKNYFQDENSFNEAIQELKDEGLLD
;
A
#
# COMPACT_ATOMS: atom_id res chain seq x y z
N PRO A 1 9.18 -2.65 14.40
CA PRO A 1 10.42 -2.70 13.60
C PRO A 1 10.13 -3.19 12.19
N TRP A 2 10.81 -2.61 11.20
CA TRP A 2 10.69 -2.97 9.79
C TRP A 2 11.99 -2.62 9.06
N PHE A 3 12.78 -3.60 8.61
CA PHE A 3 14.05 -3.45 7.90
C PHE A 3 15.02 -2.46 8.56
N GLY A 4 15.27 -2.59 9.86
CA GLY A 4 16.16 -1.72 10.62
C GLY A 4 15.57 -0.35 10.99
N ASN A 5 14.38 -0.04 10.52
CA ASN A 5 13.60 1.16 10.84
C ASN A 5 12.40 0.82 11.73
N THR A 6 11.66 1.83 12.14
CA THR A 6 10.41 1.67 12.91
C THR A 6 9.28 2.37 12.18
N ILE A 7 8.19 1.63 11.93
CA ILE A 7 6.94 2.22 11.47
C ILE A 7 6.13 2.67 12.68
N VAL A 8 5.64 3.88 12.62
CA VAL A 8 4.73 4.45 13.62
C VAL A 8 3.40 4.79 12.95
N GLY A 9 2.31 4.30 13.50
CA GLY A 9 0.94 4.50 13.01
C GLY A 9 -0.06 4.02 14.06
N THR A 10 -1.28 4.36 13.91
CA THR A 10 -1.91 5.05 12.78
C THR A 10 -2.77 6.20 13.29
N THR A 11 -3.10 7.14 12.42
CA THR A 11 -4.20 8.09 12.60
C THR A 11 -5.45 7.55 11.91
N ASP A 12 -6.60 8.11 12.21
CA ASP A 12 -7.88 7.83 11.57
C ASP A 12 -8.67 9.13 11.54
N THR A 13 -8.35 9.96 10.57
CA THR A 13 -8.86 11.33 10.43
C THR A 13 -9.63 11.46 9.12
N GLU A 14 -10.60 12.36 9.10
CA GLU A 14 -11.30 12.69 7.87
C GLU A 14 -10.36 13.39 6.89
N TYR A 15 -10.44 13.03 5.63
CA TYR A 15 -9.57 13.55 4.59
C TYR A 15 -10.36 14.45 3.63
N PHE A 16 -10.11 15.75 3.70
CA PHE A 16 -10.81 16.76 2.91
C PHE A 16 -9.91 17.49 1.89
N SER A 17 -8.61 17.24 1.92
CA SER A 17 -7.64 17.96 1.11
C SER A 17 -6.94 17.04 0.11
N GLY A 18 -6.96 17.43 -1.14
CA GLY A 18 -6.31 16.69 -2.21
C GLY A 18 -7.20 15.67 -2.91
N THR A 19 -6.60 14.85 -3.75
CA THR A 19 -7.28 13.78 -4.47
C THR A 19 -7.26 12.48 -3.67
N LEU A 20 -8.31 11.67 -3.81
CA LEU A 20 -8.37 10.36 -3.16
C LEU A 20 -7.38 9.35 -3.77
N ASP A 21 -6.92 9.62 -4.98
CA ASP A 21 -5.98 8.74 -5.70
C ASP A 21 -4.58 8.76 -5.07
N ARG A 22 -4.22 9.91 -4.47
CA ARG A 22 -2.90 10.12 -3.83
C ARG A 22 -3.07 10.84 -2.50
N PRO A 23 -3.59 10.15 -1.48
CA PRO A 23 -3.72 10.73 -0.15
C PRO A 23 -2.32 10.91 0.46
N TYR A 24 -2.10 12.03 1.12
CA TYR A 24 -0.84 12.31 1.81
C TYR A 24 -1.04 12.48 3.31
N ALA A 25 -0.02 12.15 4.09
CA ALA A 25 0.00 12.40 5.53
C ALA A 25 0.27 13.89 5.79
N ASN A 26 -0.72 14.59 6.34
CA ASN A 26 -0.57 15.99 6.70
C ASN A 26 0.29 16.17 7.96
N GLU A 27 0.66 17.41 8.26
CA GLU A 27 1.54 17.70 9.39
C GLU A 27 0.85 17.45 10.75
N ASP A 28 -0.45 17.65 10.85
CA ASP A 28 -1.21 17.41 12.08
C ASP A 28 -1.21 15.93 12.46
N ASP A 29 -1.39 15.04 11.48
CA ASP A 29 -1.29 13.60 11.66
C ASP A 29 0.11 13.17 12.12
N LYS A 30 1.15 13.71 11.49
CA LYS A 30 2.54 13.45 11.88
C LYS A 30 2.80 13.91 13.32
N GLN A 31 2.40 15.13 13.67
CA GLN A 31 2.58 15.67 15.01
C GLN A 31 1.77 14.90 16.05
N TYR A 32 0.58 14.42 15.71
CA TYR A 32 -0.19 13.53 16.57
C TYR A 32 0.60 12.27 16.91
N LEU A 33 1.13 11.58 15.92
CA LEU A 33 1.93 10.37 16.13
C LEU A 33 3.19 10.65 16.95
N ILE A 34 3.91 11.73 16.63
CA ILE A 34 5.11 12.14 17.36
C ILE A 34 4.81 12.38 18.84
N ARG A 35 3.74 13.11 19.16
CA ARG A 35 3.36 13.37 20.57
C ARG A 35 3.09 12.09 21.35
N HIS A 36 2.55 11.05 20.67
CA HIS A 36 2.31 9.77 21.33
C HIS A 36 3.59 8.97 21.54
N VAL A 37 4.47 8.95 20.55
CA VAL A 37 5.74 8.23 20.62
C VAL A 37 6.68 8.86 21.65
N LYS A 38 6.70 10.19 21.79
CA LYS A 38 7.48 10.93 22.80
C LYS A 38 7.25 10.47 24.23
N LYS A 39 6.10 9.88 24.51
CA LYS A 39 5.82 9.36 25.86
C LYS A 39 6.66 8.14 26.25
N TYR A 40 7.23 7.45 25.27
CA TYR A 40 7.90 6.17 25.45
C TYR A 40 9.34 6.16 24.93
N PHE A 41 9.66 7.06 24.00
CA PHE A 41 10.93 7.09 23.29
C PHE A 41 11.46 8.53 23.20
N ASP A 42 12.79 8.68 23.27
CA ASP A 42 13.46 9.94 22.95
C ASP A 42 13.47 10.13 21.42
N VAL A 43 12.55 10.95 20.94
CA VAL A 43 12.41 11.19 19.49
C VAL A 43 13.22 12.39 18.98
N GLU A 44 13.95 13.10 19.84
CA GLU A 44 14.79 14.22 19.40
C GLU A 44 15.98 13.75 18.54
N LYS A 45 16.36 12.49 18.70
CA LYS A 45 17.42 11.83 17.93
C LYS A 45 16.90 10.99 16.76
N VAL A 46 15.59 11.02 16.49
CA VAL A 46 14.99 10.19 15.44
C VAL A 46 15.06 10.88 14.10
N LYS A 47 15.58 10.19 13.09
CA LYS A 47 15.54 10.62 11.70
C LYS A 47 14.23 10.15 11.06
N TYR A 48 13.46 11.08 10.54
CA TYR A 48 12.33 10.78 9.69
C TYR A 48 12.82 10.40 8.30
N ILE A 49 12.25 9.33 7.75
CA ILE A 49 12.61 8.85 6.42
C ILE A 49 11.48 9.14 5.45
N SER A 50 10.26 8.71 5.77
CA SER A 50 9.09 8.87 4.91
C SER A 50 7.79 8.86 5.71
N SER A 51 6.71 9.30 5.07
CA SER A 51 5.35 9.18 5.59
C SER A 51 4.40 8.86 4.44
N TRP A 52 3.34 8.12 4.73
CA TRP A 52 2.32 7.80 3.75
C TRP A 52 0.93 7.76 4.38
N SER A 53 -0.06 7.85 3.55
CA SER A 53 -1.47 7.76 3.88
C SER A 53 -2.18 6.75 3.01
N GLY A 54 -3.38 6.37 3.41
CA GLY A 54 -4.27 5.54 2.62
C GLY A 54 -5.72 5.86 2.96
N VAL A 55 -6.59 5.81 1.97
CA VAL A 55 -8.03 5.98 2.17
C VAL A 55 -8.65 4.66 2.58
N ARG A 56 -9.48 4.67 3.62
CA ARG A 56 -10.25 3.49 4.02
C ARG A 56 -11.46 3.33 3.11
N ALA A 57 -11.69 2.14 2.62
CA ALA A 57 -12.91 1.77 1.93
C ALA A 57 -14.01 1.51 2.97
N LEU A 58 -14.70 2.54 3.39
CA LEU A 58 -15.84 2.45 4.31
C LEU A 58 -17.15 2.49 3.53
N ILE A 59 -18.15 1.75 4.04
CA ILE A 59 -19.50 1.81 3.49
C ILE A 59 -20.22 2.99 4.13
N GLU A 60 -20.84 3.83 3.32
CA GLU A 60 -21.67 4.92 3.80
C GLU A 60 -22.78 4.37 4.72
N SER A 61 -22.86 4.91 5.91
CA SER A 61 -23.87 4.59 6.90
C SER A 61 -24.47 5.87 7.45
N SER A 62 -25.64 5.79 8.06
CA SER A 62 -26.25 6.92 8.78
C SER A 62 -25.47 7.35 10.02
N GLU A 63 -24.39 6.65 10.36
CA GLU A 63 -23.51 6.98 11.48
C GLU A 63 -22.61 8.15 11.11
N THR A 64 -22.68 9.21 11.88
CA THR A 64 -21.92 10.47 11.66
C THR A 64 -20.46 10.38 12.10
N ASN A 65 -20.06 9.31 12.78
CA ASN A 65 -18.70 9.16 13.29
C ASN A 65 -17.98 8.05 12.54
N SER A 66 -16.92 8.40 11.82
CA SER A 66 -16.10 7.47 11.01
C SER A 66 -15.58 6.26 11.80
N LYS A 67 -15.40 6.39 13.11
CA LYS A 67 -14.95 5.29 13.98
C LYS A 67 -15.99 4.21 14.19
N ASN A 68 -17.27 4.55 14.03
CA ASN A 68 -18.40 3.65 14.22
C ASN A 68 -18.92 3.05 12.92
N ILE A 69 -18.42 3.52 11.76
CA ILE A 69 -18.83 2.99 10.45
C ILE A 69 -18.40 1.53 10.34
N SER A 70 -19.32 0.69 9.88
CA SER A 70 -19.07 -0.75 9.70
C SER A 70 -17.89 -1.00 8.77
N ARG A 71 -16.99 -1.87 9.22
CA ARG A 71 -15.88 -2.39 8.42
C ARG A 71 -16.20 -3.75 7.79
N GLY A 72 -17.47 -4.11 7.76
CA GLY A 72 -17.96 -5.26 7.03
C GLY A 72 -17.84 -5.08 5.53
N HIS A 73 -18.18 -6.10 4.79
CA HIS A 73 -18.30 -6.03 3.34
C HIS A 73 -19.79 -6.11 2.97
N PHE A 74 -20.08 -5.61 1.79
CA PHE A 74 -21.45 -5.52 1.26
C PHE A 74 -21.44 -5.95 -0.21
N PHE A 75 -22.45 -6.71 -0.57
CA PHE A 75 -22.70 -7.13 -1.94
C PHE A 75 -23.96 -6.46 -2.45
N LYS A 76 -23.90 -5.99 -3.68
CA LYS A 76 -25.04 -5.48 -4.40
C LYS A 76 -25.04 -6.07 -5.80
N GLU A 77 -26.06 -6.81 -6.14
CA GLU A 77 -26.30 -7.24 -7.51
C GLU A 77 -26.74 -6.02 -8.33
N ILE A 78 -26.01 -5.73 -9.39
CA ILE A 78 -26.29 -4.61 -10.30
C ILE A 78 -27.03 -5.14 -11.52
N ASP A 79 -26.65 -6.33 -12.00
CA ASP A 79 -27.24 -7.03 -13.12
C ASP A 79 -26.92 -8.53 -12.97
N ASN A 80 -27.59 -9.39 -13.76
CA ASN A 80 -27.55 -10.85 -13.67
C ASN A 80 -26.18 -11.50 -13.60
N ASN A 81 -25.12 -10.80 -14.02
CA ASN A 81 -23.73 -11.28 -13.97
C ASN A 81 -22.76 -10.22 -13.43
N PHE A 82 -23.28 -9.21 -12.72
CA PHE A 82 -22.47 -8.14 -12.20
C PHE A 82 -22.80 -7.85 -10.73
N ILE A 83 -21.86 -8.15 -9.87
CA ILE A 83 -21.95 -7.86 -8.43
C ILE A 83 -20.95 -6.76 -8.08
N GLN A 84 -21.43 -5.73 -7.40
CA GLN A 84 -20.59 -4.75 -6.73
C GLN A 84 -20.23 -5.26 -5.34
N ILE A 85 -18.93 -5.26 -5.03
CA ILE A 85 -18.42 -5.55 -3.69
C ILE A 85 -17.87 -4.27 -3.12
N SER A 86 -18.28 -3.91 -1.92
CA SER A 86 -17.83 -2.69 -1.23
C SER A 86 -17.43 -2.98 0.20
N GLY A 87 -16.47 -2.21 0.74
CA GLY A 87 -16.00 -2.35 2.10
C GLY A 87 -15.07 -3.54 2.32
N GLY A 88 -15.07 -4.05 3.56
CA GLY A 88 -14.24 -5.18 3.96
C GLY A 88 -12.81 -4.80 4.33
N LYS A 89 -12.03 -5.82 4.67
CA LYS A 89 -10.60 -5.71 5.00
C LYS A 89 -9.81 -6.64 4.09
N LEU A 90 -8.61 -6.22 3.71
CA LEU A 90 -7.71 -7.05 2.91
C LEU A 90 -7.46 -8.43 3.54
N THR A 91 -7.38 -8.51 4.85
CA THR A 91 -7.21 -9.79 5.57
C THR A 91 -8.41 -10.74 5.45
N GLY A 92 -9.60 -10.22 5.11
CA GLY A 92 -10.82 -10.99 4.88
C GLY A 92 -11.04 -11.41 3.43
N PHE A 93 -10.10 -11.14 2.53
CA PHE A 93 -10.27 -11.28 1.08
C PHE A 93 -10.79 -12.66 0.64
N ARG A 94 -10.37 -13.74 1.30
CA ARG A 94 -10.81 -15.10 0.95
C ARG A 94 -12.28 -15.34 1.28
N ILE A 95 -12.72 -14.84 2.43
CA ILE A 95 -14.13 -14.95 2.85
C ILE A 95 -14.99 -14.09 1.91
N ILE A 96 -14.56 -12.87 1.63
CA ILE A 96 -15.24 -11.97 0.69
C ILE A 96 -15.36 -12.62 -0.68
N ALA A 97 -14.28 -13.22 -1.20
CA ALA A 97 -14.30 -13.91 -2.48
C ALA A 97 -15.26 -15.12 -2.47
N LYS A 98 -15.21 -15.94 -1.40
CA LYS A 98 -16.12 -17.07 -1.23
C LYS A 98 -17.58 -16.61 -1.28
N GLU A 99 -17.96 -15.67 -0.41
CA GLU A 99 -19.32 -15.18 -0.32
C GLU A 99 -19.78 -14.49 -1.62
N SER A 100 -18.87 -13.79 -2.33
CA SER A 100 -19.16 -13.21 -3.65
C SER A 100 -19.54 -14.28 -4.66
N LEU A 101 -18.77 -15.37 -4.72
CA LEU A 101 -19.03 -16.48 -5.64
C LEU A 101 -20.32 -17.23 -5.27
N GLU A 102 -20.57 -17.44 -3.99
CA GLU A 102 -21.80 -18.06 -3.52
C GLU A 102 -23.04 -17.24 -3.87
N ASN A 103 -22.97 -15.90 -3.71
CA ASN A 103 -24.05 -15.01 -4.11
C ASN A 103 -24.25 -14.95 -5.63
N LEU A 104 -23.17 -15.03 -6.44
CA LEU A 104 -23.23 -14.92 -7.88
C LEU A 104 -23.77 -16.20 -8.55
N TYR A 105 -23.41 -17.35 -8.00
CA TYR A 105 -23.67 -18.65 -8.67
C TYR A 105 -24.68 -19.54 -7.92
N ASP A 106 -25.17 -19.10 -6.78
CA ASP A 106 -26.04 -19.91 -5.90
C ASP A 106 -25.43 -21.29 -5.59
N LEU A 107 -24.13 -21.30 -5.34
CA LEU A 107 -23.32 -22.49 -5.09
C LEU A 107 -22.57 -22.37 -3.78
N GLU A 108 -22.41 -23.47 -3.07
CA GLU A 108 -21.56 -23.50 -1.89
C GLU A 108 -20.09 -23.75 -2.25
N PHE A 109 -19.20 -22.86 -1.87
CA PHE A 109 -17.75 -22.96 -2.09
C PHE A 109 -17.01 -23.32 -0.80
N LYS A 110 -16.14 -24.32 -0.88
CA LYS A 110 -15.25 -24.69 0.22
C LYS A 110 -13.91 -23.97 0.05
N LEU A 111 -13.47 -23.28 1.11
CA LEU A 111 -12.14 -22.70 1.15
C LEU A 111 -11.08 -23.79 1.34
N ASN A 112 -10.24 -23.99 0.35
CA ASN A 112 -9.10 -24.86 0.47
C ASN A 112 -8.08 -24.31 1.46
N LYS A 113 -7.25 -25.18 2.04
CA LYS A 113 -6.11 -24.77 2.84
C LYS A 113 -5.19 -23.91 1.95
N LEU A 114 -4.66 -22.82 2.51
CA LEU A 114 -3.63 -22.04 1.81
C LEU A 114 -2.37 -22.90 1.69
N GLU A 115 -1.94 -23.12 0.45
CA GLU A 115 -0.61 -23.57 0.18
C GLU A 115 0.26 -22.31 0.05
N PHE A 116 1.24 -22.20 0.94
CA PHE A 116 2.24 -21.13 0.79
C PHE A 116 3.18 -21.54 -0.33
N VAL A 117 3.32 -20.67 -1.30
CA VAL A 117 4.38 -20.81 -2.30
C VAL A 117 5.69 -20.54 -1.57
N ASP A 118 6.62 -21.49 -1.59
CA ASP A 118 7.91 -21.40 -0.88
C ASP A 118 8.80 -20.25 -1.39
N GLN A 119 8.47 -19.66 -2.53
CA GLN A 119 9.16 -18.51 -3.10
C GLN A 119 8.43 -17.21 -2.73
N ILE A 120 8.44 -16.86 -1.45
CA ILE A 120 8.11 -15.49 -1.05
C ILE A 120 9.35 -14.65 -1.37
N LEU A 121 9.16 -13.65 -2.23
CA LEU A 121 10.17 -12.64 -2.46
C LEU A 121 10.60 -12.05 -1.11
N GLN A 122 11.83 -12.34 -0.70
CA GLN A 122 12.38 -11.72 0.51
C GLN A 122 12.58 -10.24 0.20
N LEU A 123 11.73 -9.41 0.80
CA LEU A 123 11.85 -7.96 0.67
C LEU A 123 13.24 -7.54 1.16
N LYS A 124 14.07 -7.07 0.24
CA LYS A 124 15.37 -6.48 0.55
C LYS A 124 15.24 -4.96 0.54
N ASN A 125 16.11 -4.30 1.27
CA ASN A 125 16.22 -2.83 1.24
C ASN A 125 17.25 -2.33 0.23
N THR A 126 17.71 -3.21 -0.63
CA THR A 126 18.67 -2.94 -1.72
C THR A 126 18.17 -3.56 -3.01
N ILE A 127 18.51 -2.94 -4.14
CA ILE A 127 18.21 -3.48 -5.45
C ILE A 127 19.10 -4.71 -5.69
N ASN A 128 18.48 -5.77 -6.17
CA ASN A 128 19.12 -7.04 -6.51
C ASN A 128 18.60 -7.50 -7.87
N ASP A 129 19.49 -7.89 -8.76
CA ASP A 129 19.17 -8.21 -10.16
C ASP A 129 18.19 -9.37 -10.26
N GLU A 130 18.40 -10.45 -9.49
CA GLU A 130 17.51 -11.62 -9.48
C GLU A 130 16.10 -11.26 -9.06
N ASP A 131 15.97 -10.37 -8.05
CA ASP A 131 14.67 -9.90 -7.56
C ASP A 131 13.98 -9.00 -8.59
N VAL A 132 14.73 -8.17 -9.32
CA VAL A 132 14.18 -7.31 -10.39
C VAL A 132 13.63 -8.17 -11.51
N GLU A 133 14.43 -9.12 -12.03
CA GLU A 133 14.03 -10.03 -13.11
C GLU A 133 12.82 -10.87 -12.71
N PHE A 134 12.82 -11.39 -11.48
CA PHE A 134 11.69 -12.14 -10.94
C PHE A 134 10.41 -11.28 -10.88
N CYS A 135 10.52 -10.04 -10.41
CA CYS A 135 9.39 -9.13 -10.31
C CYS A 135 8.83 -8.74 -11.69
N ILE A 136 9.69 -8.50 -12.66
CA ILE A 136 9.27 -8.21 -14.05
C ILE A 136 8.51 -9.41 -14.61
N LYS A 137 9.04 -10.61 -14.45
CA LYS A 137 8.49 -11.83 -15.01
C LYS A 137 7.18 -12.28 -14.35
N HIS A 138 7.08 -12.14 -13.03
CA HIS A 138 6.01 -12.78 -12.24
C HIS A 138 5.06 -11.80 -11.54
N TYR A 139 5.47 -10.53 -11.34
CA TYR A 139 4.73 -9.57 -10.54
C TYR A 139 4.32 -8.31 -11.31
N SER A 140 4.29 -8.39 -12.64
CA SER A 140 3.82 -7.31 -13.52
C SER A 140 4.51 -5.97 -13.23
N VAL A 141 5.81 -5.99 -13.01
CA VAL A 141 6.61 -4.78 -12.89
C VAL A 141 6.91 -4.27 -14.29
N VAL A 142 6.43 -3.08 -14.63
CA VAL A 142 6.58 -2.47 -15.96
C VAL A 142 7.38 -1.16 -15.92
N LYS A 143 7.53 -0.55 -14.75
CA LYS A 143 8.33 0.67 -14.55
C LYS A 143 9.10 0.62 -13.23
N PRO A 144 10.15 1.45 -13.06
CA PRO A 144 11.01 1.43 -11.86
C PRO A 144 10.25 1.56 -10.54
N THR A 145 9.23 2.42 -10.47
CA THR A 145 8.43 2.63 -9.25
C THR A 145 7.55 1.45 -8.89
N ASP A 146 7.17 0.59 -9.83
CA ASP A 146 6.48 -0.65 -9.48
C ASP A 146 7.37 -1.53 -8.60
N TYR A 147 8.65 -1.62 -8.94
CA TYR A 147 9.63 -2.35 -8.14
C TYR A 147 9.91 -1.65 -6.81
N LEU A 148 10.26 -0.36 -6.85
CA LEU A 148 10.74 0.39 -5.71
C LEU A 148 9.66 0.68 -4.65
N LEU A 149 8.44 1.03 -5.09
CA LEU A 149 7.34 1.42 -4.21
C LEU A 149 6.42 0.26 -3.84
N ARG A 150 6.13 -0.63 -4.83
CA ARG A 150 5.02 -1.58 -4.73
C ARG A 150 5.46 -3.02 -4.45
N ARG A 151 6.64 -3.43 -4.91
CA ARG A 151 7.12 -4.81 -4.73
C ARG A 151 8.12 -4.93 -3.59
N THR A 152 9.14 -4.09 -3.57
CA THR A 152 10.16 -4.10 -2.52
C THR A 152 9.94 -3.04 -1.45
N ARG A 153 9.30 -1.94 -1.82
CA ARG A 153 9.10 -0.75 -0.97
C ARG A 153 10.40 -0.06 -0.55
N ILE A 154 11.47 -0.26 -1.31
CA ILE A 154 12.80 0.33 -1.08
C ILE A 154 12.70 1.85 -0.90
N SER A 155 11.83 2.51 -1.70
CA SER A 155 11.64 3.95 -1.61
C SER A 155 11.14 4.44 -0.26
N TRP A 156 10.40 3.62 0.49
CA TRP A 156 9.86 4.00 1.78
C TRP A 156 10.89 3.93 2.93
N PHE A 157 12.00 3.20 2.72
CA PHE A 157 13.02 2.99 3.74
C PHE A 157 14.27 3.83 3.54
N ASN A 158 14.45 4.38 2.34
CA ASN A 158 15.64 5.11 1.99
C ASN A 158 15.36 6.60 1.89
N SER A 159 16.32 7.41 2.31
CA SER A 159 16.28 8.86 2.10
C SER A 159 16.14 9.15 0.61
N ASN A 160 15.43 10.22 0.27
CA ASN A 160 15.17 10.64 -1.12
C ASN A 160 14.54 9.53 -1.97
N GLY A 161 13.65 8.72 -1.35
CA GLY A 161 12.94 7.66 -2.05
C GLY A 161 13.80 6.59 -2.68
N GLY A 162 15.08 6.49 -2.27
CA GLY A 162 16.05 5.59 -2.90
C GLY A 162 16.48 6.02 -4.31
N PHE A 163 16.31 7.30 -4.65
CA PHE A 163 16.62 7.87 -5.97
C PHE A 163 18.03 7.54 -6.46
N GLU A 164 19.01 7.55 -5.56
CA GLU A 164 20.40 7.22 -5.90
C GLU A 164 20.55 5.80 -6.50
N SER A 165 19.65 4.91 -6.12
CA SER A 165 19.64 3.53 -6.60
C SER A 165 18.85 3.33 -7.90
N ILE A 166 18.09 4.34 -8.35
CA ILE A 166 17.20 4.19 -9.53
C ILE A 166 18.02 3.94 -10.81
N SER A 167 19.24 4.45 -10.87
CA SER A 167 20.15 4.23 -12.00
C SER A 167 20.49 2.75 -12.20
N ASN A 168 20.49 1.95 -11.16
CA ASN A 168 20.75 0.51 -11.21
C ASN A 168 19.64 -0.25 -11.95
N LEU A 169 18.49 0.35 -12.11
CA LEU A 169 17.35 -0.23 -12.85
C LEU A 169 17.37 0.07 -14.35
N LYS A 170 18.30 0.92 -14.84
CA LYS A 170 18.36 1.30 -16.27
C LYS A 170 18.57 0.12 -17.22
N ASN A 171 19.21 -0.93 -16.76
CA ASN A 171 19.42 -2.13 -17.59
C ASN A 171 18.12 -2.92 -17.84
N TYR A 172 17.11 -2.73 -16.99
CA TYR A 172 15.84 -3.46 -17.05
C TYR A 172 14.73 -2.66 -17.71
N PHE A 173 14.79 -1.32 -17.60
CA PHE A 173 13.80 -0.42 -18.15
C PHE A 173 14.49 0.53 -19.12
N GLN A 174 14.36 0.25 -20.43
CA GLN A 174 15.06 0.99 -21.47
C GLN A 174 14.37 2.29 -21.90
N ASP A 175 13.10 2.46 -21.55
CA ASP A 175 12.34 3.66 -21.87
C ASP A 175 12.68 4.81 -20.93
N GLU A 176 13.29 5.87 -21.48
CA GLU A 176 13.66 7.06 -20.73
C GLU A 176 12.45 7.76 -20.10
N ASN A 177 11.27 7.69 -20.73
CA ASN A 177 10.05 8.27 -20.20
C ASN A 177 9.64 7.57 -18.90
N SER A 178 9.84 6.25 -18.79
CA SER A 178 9.50 5.49 -17.58
C SER A 178 10.31 5.93 -16.36
N PHE A 179 11.54 6.43 -16.56
CA PHE A 179 12.36 7.01 -15.46
C PHE A 179 11.88 8.39 -15.07
N ASN A 180 11.52 9.23 -16.05
CA ASN A 180 10.98 10.57 -15.77
C ASN A 180 9.65 10.46 -15.01
N GLU A 181 8.79 9.53 -15.41
CA GLU A 181 7.56 9.22 -14.69
C GLU A 181 7.83 8.69 -13.27
N ALA A 182 8.85 7.83 -13.12
CA ALA A 182 9.23 7.30 -11.81
C ALA A 182 9.74 8.42 -10.88
N ILE A 183 10.53 9.34 -11.38
CA ILE A 183 11.01 10.51 -10.63
C ILE A 183 9.82 11.38 -10.21
N GLN A 184 8.91 11.65 -11.13
CA GLN A 184 7.73 12.44 -10.83
C GLN A 184 6.84 11.75 -9.80
N GLU A 185 6.66 10.44 -9.91
CA GLU A 185 5.89 9.67 -8.94
C GLU A 185 6.52 9.70 -7.53
N LEU A 186 7.84 9.61 -7.41
CA LEU A 186 8.52 9.77 -6.12
C LEU A 186 8.34 11.16 -5.52
N LYS A 187 8.32 12.21 -6.35
CA LYS A 187 8.02 13.58 -5.91
C LYS A 187 6.57 13.71 -5.46
N ASP A 188 5.65 13.18 -6.22
CA ASP A 188 4.22 13.19 -5.90
C ASP A 188 3.90 12.45 -4.59
N GLU A 189 4.67 11.41 -4.28
CA GLU A 189 4.59 10.69 -3.00
C GLU A 189 5.32 11.40 -1.85
N GLY A 190 5.97 12.55 -2.11
CA GLY A 190 6.75 13.30 -1.13
C GLY A 190 8.00 12.56 -0.63
N LEU A 191 8.54 11.66 -1.44
CA LEU A 191 9.75 10.87 -1.14
C LEU A 191 11.00 11.49 -1.74
N LEU A 192 10.85 12.36 -2.71
CA LEU A 192 11.92 13.09 -3.40
C LEU A 192 11.55 14.57 -3.49
N ASP A 193 12.51 15.45 -3.22
CA ASP A 193 12.38 16.92 -3.31
C ASP A 193 12.38 17.43 -4.77
#